data_d457515e9b934faa260030bf467735e8
#
_entry.id   d457515e9b934faa260030bf467735e8
#
_cell.length_a   1.000
_cell.length_b   1.000
_cell.length_c   1.000
_cell.angle_alpha   90.00
_cell.angle_beta   90.00
_cell.angle_gamma   90.00
#
_symmetry.space_group_name_H-M   'P 1'
#
loop_
_entity.id
_entity.type
_entity.pdbx_description
1 polymer ?
#
loop_
_entity_poly.entity_id
_entity_poly.type
_entity_poly.pdbx_seq_one_letter_code
_entity_poly.pdbx_strand_id
1 'polypeptide(L)'
;YILGNTYHNLRKLQPAHGGRDPGAVYNGRQEKDDALALTLAIGELLQERGIDILYTRTTDIYESPYQKAMEANIAGVDFFISIHRNSYPTDNTVSGVESLIYDKSGIKYKMAQNINDQLESVGFVNLGVKERPGLVVLRRTQMPAVLVEVGFINSDVDNQIFDNNFNDIALAITQGILDTLDLGGEIDNDVIQPFYSVQTGAFRNRTYANRLLGELRSQDFPAELLEGNDLYRVNVGSFETLDEAVAMERRLKRAGYQTVIVIL
;
A
#
# COMPACT_ATOMS: atom_id res chain seq x y z
N TYR A 1 -25.61 -10.80 29.64
CA TYR A 1 -24.87 -9.55 29.47
C TYR A 1 -23.50 -9.90 28.93
N ILE A 2 -23.37 -9.90 27.61
CA ILE A 2 -22.08 -10.01 26.92
C ILE A 2 -21.61 -8.57 26.80
N LEU A 3 -20.62 -8.19 27.60
CA LEU A 3 -19.83 -6.98 27.36
C LEU A 3 -19.03 -7.23 26.07
N GLY A 4 -19.56 -6.77 24.95
CA GLY A 4 -18.82 -6.71 23.71
C GLY A 4 -17.61 -5.79 23.91
N ASN A 5 -16.41 -6.36 23.80
CA ASN A 5 -15.20 -5.58 23.60
C ASN A 5 -15.36 -4.85 22.25
N THR A 6 -15.77 -3.59 22.32
CA THR A 6 -15.66 -2.66 21.20
C THR A 6 -14.18 -2.34 21.01
N TYR A 7 -13.45 -3.25 20.37
CA TYR A 7 -12.19 -2.86 19.75
C TYR A 7 -12.55 -1.90 18.62
N HIS A 8 -12.14 -0.67 18.74
CA HIS A 8 -12.09 0.21 17.59
C HIS A 8 -11.11 -0.43 16.61
N ASN A 9 -11.61 -0.99 15.51
CA ASN A 9 -10.81 -1.69 14.50
C ASN A 9 -10.00 -0.69 13.65
N LEU A 10 -9.31 0.26 14.28
CA LEU A 10 -8.59 1.32 13.61
C LEU A 10 -7.13 0.94 13.40
N ARG A 11 -6.68 0.93 12.16
CA ARG A 11 -5.31 0.61 11.76
C ARG A 11 -4.65 1.79 11.06
N LYS A 12 -3.39 2.06 11.35
CA LYS A 12 -2.58 3.02 10.61
C LYS A 12 -1.71 2.27 9.63
N LEU A 13 -1.95 2.47 8.34
CA LEU A 13 -1.08 2.03 7.27
C LEU A 13 -0.12 3.16 6.86
N GLN A 14 1.15 2.82 6.76
CA GLN A 14 2.20 3.77 6.48
C GLN A 14 2.99 3.35 5.25
N PRO A 15 2.78 4.01 4.08
CA PRO A 15 3.71 3.89 2.96
C PRO A 15 5.05 4.49 3.34
N ALA A 16 6.14 3.74 3.11
CA ALA A 16 7.49 4.22 3.32
C ALA A 16 7.79 5.50 2.52
N HIS A 17 8.73 6.32 3.01
CA HIS A 17 9.27 7.47 2.29
C HIS A 17 8.20 8.45 1.78
N GLY A 18 8.47 9.13 0.62
CA GLY A 18 7.55 10.04 -0.05
C GLY A 18 8.14 11.42 -0.36
N GLY A 19 7.61 12.08 -1.39
CA GLY A 19 8.07 13.39 -1.84
C GLY A 19 9.55 13.38 -2.22
N ARG A 20 10.35 14.20 -1.54
CA ARG A 20 11.80 14.33 -1.75
C ARG A 20 12.64 13.14 -1.25
N ASP A 21 12.05 12.23 -0.49
CA ASP A 21 12.70 11.02 0.00
C ASP A 21 12.23 9.83 -0.85
N PRO A 22 13.04 9.37 -1.83
CA PRO A 22 12.67 8.26 -2.70
C PRO A 22 12.76 6.89 -2.01
N GLY A 23 13.40 6.80 -0.84
CA GLY A 23 13.86 5.53 -0.27
C GLY A 23 15.00 4.94 -1.08
N ALA A 24 15.11 3.63 -1.10
CA ALA A 24 16.05 2.94 -1.96
C ALA A 24 15.66 3.09 -3.44
N VAL A 25 16.68 3.17 -4.31
CA VAL A 25 16.50 3.36 -5.75
C VAL A 25 17.34 2.33 -6.51
N TYR A 26 16.71 1.64 -7.45
CA TYR A 26 17.36 0.67 -8.32
C TYR A 26 16.82 0.76 -9.74
N ASN A 27 17.69 0.99 -10.72
CA ASN A 27 17.33 1.11 -12.15
C ASN A 27 16.17 2.10 -12.42
N GLY A 28 16.08 3.18 -11.64
CA GLY A 28 15.03 4.19 -11.74
C GLY A 28 13.73 3.86 -10.96
N ARG A 29 13.57 2.64 -10.45
CA ARG A 29 12.51 2.27 -9.53
C ARG A 29 12.77 2.89 -8.16
N GLN A 30 11.76 3.47 -7.53
CA GLN A 30 11.86 4.12 -6.23
C GLN A 30 11.00 3.38 -5.20
N GLU A 31 11.54 3.10 -4.03
CA GLU A 31 10.84 2.42 -2.95
C GLU A 31 9.53 3.14 -2.58
N LYS A 32 9.53 4.47 -2.54
CA LYS A 32 8.36 5.26 -2.18
C LYS A 32 7.13 4.98 -3.04
N ASP A 33 7.34 4.65 -4.33
CA ASP A 33 6.26 4.42 -5.30
C ASP A 33 5.66 3.02 -5.09
N ASP A 34 6.51 2.00 -4.96
CA ASP A 34 6.10 0.63 -4.64
C ASP A 34 5.36 0.58 -3.30
N ALA A 35 5.93 1.23 -2.27
CA ALA A 35 5.36 1.27 -0.94
C ALA A 35 3.99 1.96 -0.92
N LEU A 36 3.82 3.05 -1.67
CA LEU A 36 2.53 3.74 -1.76
C LEU A 36 1.49 2.86 -2.42
N ALA A 37 1.79 2.32 -3.60
CA ALA A 37 0.87 1.49 -4.35
C ALA A 37 0.40 0.27 -3.53
N LEU A 38 1.35 -0.45 -2.93
CA LEU A 38 1.05 -1.65 -2.14
C LEU A 38 0.26 -1.32 -0.86
N THR A 39 0.61 -0.22 -0.17
CA THR A 39 -0.12 0.18 1.04
C THR A 39 -1.58 0.53 0.75
N LEU A 40 -1.85 1.20 -0.38
CA LEU A 40 -3.22 1.53 -0.76
C LEU A 40 -4.02 0.28 -1.08
N ALA A 41 -3.45 -0.67 -1.83
CA ALA A 41 -4.09 -1.95 -2.12
C ALA A 41 -4.42 -2.76 -0.85
N ILE A 42 -3.47 -2.86 0.09
CA ILE A 42 -3.72 -3.52 1.39
C ILE A 42 -4.85 -2.83 2.15
N GLY A 43 -4.87 -1.49 2.15
CA GLY A 43 -5.88 -0.74 2.88
C GLY A 43 -7.29 -0.91 2.32
N GLU A 44 -7.43 -0.98 1.00
CA GLU A 44 -8.71 -1.28 0.34
C GLU A 44 -9.22 -2.66 0.75
N LEU A 45 -8.38 -3.70 0.68
CA LEU A 45 -8.71 -5.06 1.09
C LEU A 45 -9.14 -5.16 2.56
N LEU A 46 -8.50 -4.40 3.46
CA LEU A 46 -8.87 -4.35 4.87
C LEU A 46 -10.18 -3.58 5.09
N GLN A 47 -10.42 -2.49 4.34
CA GLN A 47 -11.67 -1.71 4.41
C GLN A 47 -12.87 -2.54 3.94
N GLU A 48 -12.72 -3.35 2.91
CA GLU A 48 -13.75 -4.30 2.46
C GLU A 48 -14.13 -5.34 3.53
N ARG A 49 -13.22 -5.60 4.48
CA ARG A 49 -13.44 -6.47 5.65
C ARG A 49 -13.92 -5.71 6.89
N GLY A 50 -14.34 -4.44 6.73
CA GLY A 50 -14.88 -3.62 7.80
C GLY A 50 -13.84 -3.11 8.79
N ILE A 51 -12.56 -3.06 8.40
CA ILE A 51 -11.48 -2.50 9.21
C ILE A 51 -11.30 -1.03 8.84
N ASP A 52 -11.37 -0.15 9.81
CA ASP A 52 -11.10 1.27 9.61
C ASP A 52 -9.61 1.52 9.37
N ILE A 53 -9.28 2.21 8.29
CA ILE A 53 -7.90 2.49 7.89
C ILE A 53 -7.62 3.98 7.90
N LEU A 54 -6.53 4.36 8.56
CA LEU A 54 -5.90 5.66 8.44
C LEU A 54 -4.56 5.50 7.72
N TYR A 55 -4.31 6.35 6.73
CA TYR A 55 -3.02 6.41 6.04
C TYR A 55 -2.20 7.59 6.56
N THR A 56 -0.87 7.46 6.59
CA THR A 56 0.01 8.62 6.79
C THR A 56 0.02 9.48 5.54
N ARG A 57 0.05 8.85 4.37
CA ARG A 57 -0.07 9.52 3.08
C ARG A 57 -0.85 8.67 2.08
N THR A 58 -1.53 9.31 1.16
CA THR A 58 -2.19 8.68 0.00
C THR A 58 -1.69 9.26 -1.34
N THR A 59 -0.71 10.14 -1.27
CA THR A 59 -0.06 10.79 -2.43
C THR A 59 1.45 10.86 -2.19
N ASP A 60 2.20 11.32 -3.19
CA ASP A 60 3.66 11.47 -3.09
C ASP A 60 4.05 12.74 -2.32
N ILE A 61 3.87 12.73 -1.00
CA ILE A 61 4.27 13.78 -0.07
C ILE A 61 5.30 13.27 0.93
N TYR A 62 6.16 14.15 1.42
CA TYR A 62 7.16 13.82 2.43
C TYR A 62 6.61 14.05 3.84
N GLU A 63 6.77 13.03 4.68
CA GLU A 63 6.58 13.11 6.12
C GLU A 63 7.77 12.43 6.82
N SER A 64 8.29 13.07 7.85
CA SER A 64 9.38 12.44 8.60
C SER A 64 8.89 11.21 9.38
N PRO A 65 9.78 10.22 9.66
CA PRO A 65 9.42 9.07 10.47
C PRO A 65 8.84 9.43 11.85
N TYR A 66 9.29 10.55 12.42
CA TYR A 66 8.75 11.06 13.68
C TYR A 66 7.31 11.57 13.54
N GLN A 67 7.01 12.34 12.49
CA GLN A 67 5.65 12.82 12.21
C GLN A 67 4.69 11.64 12.03
N LYS A 68 5.05 10.65 11.21
CA LYS A 68 4.26 9.44 10.98
C LYS A 68 3.92 8.69 12.28
N ALA A 69 4.88 8.55 13.19
CA ALA A 69 4.66 7.94 14.50
C ALA A 69 3.75 8.78 15.40
N MET A 70 3.93 10.11 15.41
CA MET A 70 3.11 11.01 16.24
C MET A 70 1.68 11.07 15.75
N GLU A 71 1.43 11.10 14.47
CA GLU A 71 0.07 11.03 13.91
C GLU A 71 -0.67 9.76 14.32
N ALA A 72 0.02 8.61 14.29
CA ALA A 72 -0.54 7.36 14.76
C ALA A 72 -0.90 7.41 16.26
N ASN A 73 -0.01 7.98 17.09
CA ASN A 73 -0.24 8.14 18.51
C ASN A 73 -1.42 9.08 18.82
N ILE A 74 -1.53 10.20 18.10
CA ILE A 74 -2.63 11.17 18.26
C ILE A 74 -3.96 10.56 17.83
N ALA A 75 -3.95 9.78 16.74
CA ALA A 75 -5.15 9.11 16.24
C ALA A 75 -5.61 7.94 17.13
N GLY A 76 -4.77 7.46 18.04
CA GLY A 76 -5.11 6.37 18.96
C GLY A 76 -5.41 5.05 18.23
N VAL A 77 -4.68 4.76 17.16
CA VAL A 77 -4.89 3.54 16.38
C VAL A 77 -4.43 2.30 17.16
N ASP A 78 -5.03 1.13 16.87
CA ASP A 78 -4.70 -0.12 17.56
C ASP A 78 -3.40 -0.76 17.06
N PHE A 79 -3.06 -0.55 15.78
CA PHE A 79 -1.85 -1.08 15.14
C PHE A 79 -1.25 -0.06 14.18
N PHE A 80 0.06 -0.13 14.04
CA PHE A 80 0.82 0.62 13.04
C PHE A 80 1.57 -0.35 12.13
N ILE A 81 1.31 -0.30 10.83
CA ILE A 81 1.91 -1.20 9.84
C ILE A 81 2.57 -0.36 8.77
N SER A 82 3.87 -0.51 8.63
CA SER A 82 4.73 0.23 7.69
C SER A 82 5.16 -0.68 6.56
N ILE A 83 4.97 -0.26 5.32
CA ILE A 83 5.30 -1.04 4.11
C ILE A 83 6.53 -0.43 3.45
N HIS A 84 7.53 -1.26 3.23
CA HIS A 84 8.84 -0.92 2.70
C HIS A 84 9.29 -1.89 1.61
N ARG A 85 10.34 -1.51 0.87
CA ARG A 85 11.16 -2.39 0.03
C ARG A 85 12.59 -2.32 0.52
N ASN A 86 13.14 -3.46 0.89
CA ASN A 86 14.50 -3.55 1.43
C ASN A 86 15.56 -3.21 0.35
N SER A 87 16.78 -2.96 0.79
CA SER A 87 17.95 -2.87 -0.10
C SER A 87 19.18 -3.45 0.54
N TYR A 88 20.10 -3.96 -0.29
CA TYR A 88 21.38 -4.49 0.15
C TYR A 88 22.54 -3.73 -0.55
N PRO A 89 23.71 -3.56 0.08
CA PRO A 89 24.81 -2.79 -0.50
C PRO A 89 25.29 -3.27 -1.87
N THR A 90 25.07 -4.55 -2.20
CA THR A 90 25.44 -5.14 -3.48
C THR A 90 24.19 -5.70 -4.15
N ASP A 91 23.94 -5.27 -5.40
CA ASP A 91 22.78 -5.70 -6.18
C ASP A 91 22.74 -7.21 -6.40
N ASN A 92 21.53 -7.79 -6.43
CA ASN A 92 21.27 -9.20 -6.72
C ASN A 92 21.99 -10.19 -5.78
N THR A 93 22.34 -9.76 -4.56
CA THR A 93 23.03 -10.61 -3.58
C THR A 93 22.09 -11.22 -2.54
N VAL A 94 21.05 -10.47 -2.16
CA VAL A 94 20.05 -10.90 -1.18
C VAL A 94 18.66 -10.75 -1.78
N SER A 95 17.79 -11.72 -1.50
CA SER A 95 16.38 -11.70 -1.88
C SER A 95 15.51 -12.21 -0.73
N GLY A 96 14.25 -11.83 -0.72
CA GLY A 96 13.26 -12.30 0.23
C GLY A 96 12.62 -11.21 1.07
N VAL A 97 11.71 -11.60 1.94
CA VAL A 97 10.92 -10.72 2.82
C VAL A 97 11.36 -10.85 4.27
N GLU A 98 11.27 -9.76 5.00
CA GLU A 98 11.46 -9.76 6.45
C GLU A 98 10.54 -8.75 7.12
N SER A 99 10.15 -9.02 8.35
CA SER A 99 9.41 -8.05 9.15
C SER A 99 10.26 -7.56 10.32
N LEU A 100 10.22 -6.25 10.56
CA LEU A 100 11.00 -5.58 11.59
C LEU A 100 10.06 -5.13 12.69
N ILE A 101 10.44 -5.38 13.94
CA ILE A 101 9.70 -5.01 15.15
C ILE A 101 10.61 -4.42 16.20
N TYR A 102 10.05 -3.74 17.20
CA TYR A 102 10.82 -3.18 18.30
C TYR A 102 11.50 -4.28 19.13
N ASP A 103 10.71 -5.28 19.55
CA ASP A 103 11.14 -6.48 20.27
C ASP A 103 10.25 -7.67 19.89
N LYS A 104 10.76 -8.90 20.04
CA LYS A 104 10.05 -10.16 19.74
C LYS A 104 9.06 -10.53 20.84
N SER A 105 8.04 -9.71 21.05
CA SER A 105 7.02 -9.95 22.07
C SER A 105 5.61 -9.61 21.60
N GLY A 106 4.63 -10.29 22.18
CA GLY A 106 3.21 -9.97 22.05
C GLY A 106 2.67 -10.08 20.61
N ILE A 107 1.57 -9.40 20.38
CA ILE A 107 0.79 -9.51 19.14
C ILE A 107 1.55 -8.99 17.88
N LYS A 108 2.44 -7.99 18.04
CA LYS A 108 3.26 -7.51 16.91
C LYS A 108 4.19 -8.57 16.35
N TYR A 109 4.72 -9.46 17.22
CA TYR A 109 5.57 -10.57 16.77
C TYR A 109 4.73 -11.62 16.03
N LYS A 110 3.54 -11.98 16.56
CA LYS A 110 2.60 -12.87 15.85
C LYS A 110 2.23 -12.31 14.48
N MET A 111 1.88 -11.01 14.40
CA MET A 111 1.53 -10.35 13.14
C MET A 111 2.69 -10.39 12.14
N ALA A 112 3.90 -10.08 12.59
CA ALA A 112 5.09 -10.12 11.74
C ALA A 112 5.37 -11.52 11.18
N GLN A 113 5.17 -12.57 12.00
CA GLN A 113 5.30 -13.95 11.55
C GLN A 113 4.22 -14.31 10.53
N ASN A 114 2.94 -14.07 10.85
CA ASN A 114 1.83 -14.37 9.94
C ASN A 114 1.99 -13.68 8.58
N ILE A 115 2.39 -12.40 8.56
CA ILE A 115 2.64 -11.68 7.31
C ILE A 115 3.78 -12.33 6.51
N ASN A 116 4.89 -12.65 7.16
CA ASN A 116 6.02 -13.29 6.47
C ASN A 116 5.66 -14.66 5.91
N ASP A 117 4.90 -15.47 6.66
CA ASP A 117 4.48 -16.81 6.24
C ASP A 117 3.53 -16.75 5.02
N GLN A 118 2.63 -15.76 5.00
CA GLN A 118 1.78 -15.51 3.84
C GLN A 118 2.58 -15.04 2.62
N LEU A 119 3.56 -14.15 2.80
CA LEU A 119 4.43 -13.70 1.71
C LEU A 119 5.34 -14.82 1.17
N GLU A 120 5.78 -15.76 2.02
CA GLU A 120 6.48 -16.95 1.58
C GLU A 120 5.63 -17.80 0.62
N SER A 121 4.33 -17.89 0.88
CA SER A 121 3.38 -18.61 0.01
C SER A 121 3.23 -17.99 -1.37
N VAL A 122 3.52 -16.68 -1.52
CA VAL A 122 3.54 -15.98 -2.82
C VAL A 122 4.83 -16.28 -3.61
N GLY A 123 5.86 -16.80 -2.95
CA GLY A 123 7.11 -17.19 -3.58
C GLY A 123 8.36 -16.45 -3.11
N PHE A 124 8.24 -15.57 -2.13
CA PHE A 124 9.42 -14.93 -1.52
C PHE A 124 10.15 -15.88 -0.56
N VAL A 125 11.45 -15.69 -0.43
CA VAL A 125 12.22 -16.30 0.66
C VAL A 125 11.88 -15.60 1.97
N ASN A 126 11.46 -16.34 2.98
CA ASN A 126 11.17 -15.80 4.31
C ASN A 126 12.46 -15.64 5.13
N LEU A 127 12.93 -14.43 5.31
CA LEU A 127 14.13 -14.09 6.09
C LEU A 127 13.84 -13.91 7.59
N GLY A 128 12.58 -14.10 7.98
CA GLY A 128 12.12 -14.10 9.36
C GLY A 128 11.89 -12.70 9.94
N VAL A 129 11.59 -12.67 11.22
CA VAL A 129 11.32 -11.45 11.99
C VAL A 129 12.57 -11.00 12.72
N LYS A 130 12.91 -9.70 12.62
CA LYS A 130 14.11 -9.11 13.22
C LYS A 130 13.77 -7.95 14.15
N GLU A 131 14.52 -7.82 15.23
CA GLU A 131 14.41 -6.67 16.13
C GLU A 131 15.18 -5.48 15.59
N ARG A 132 14.52 -4.30 15.55
CA ARG A 132 15.11 -3.03 15.14
C ARG A 132 14.67 -1.88 16.04
N PRO A 133 15.04 -1.89 17.33
CA PRO A 133 14.62 -0.86 18.31
C PRO A 133 15.13 0.54 17.97
N GLY A 134 16.10 0.65 17.04
CA GLY A 134 16.61 1.93 16.55
C GLY A 134 15.69 2.67 15.59
N LEU A 135 14.78 1.97 14.90
CA LEU A 135 13.87 2.59 13.94
C LEU A 135 12.83 3.48 14.63
N VAL A 136 12.74 4.73 14.15
CA VAL A 136 11.91 5.76 14.79
C VAL A 136 10.44 5.34 14.82
N VAL A 137 9.90 4.82 13.73
CA VAL A 137 8.50 4.40 13.64
C VAL A 137 8.17 3.22 14.56
N LEU A 138 9.12 2.34 14.85
CA LEU A 138 8.94 1.25 15.80
C LEU A 138 9.10 1.66 17.25
N ARG A 139 10.00 2.63 17.51
CA ARG A 139 10.33 3.08 18.85
C ARG A 139 9.40 4.16 19.40
N ARG A 140 8.81 4.99 18.52
CA ARG A 140 8.03 6.16 18.92
C ARG A 140 6.52 5.95 18.83
N THR A 141 6.06 4.89 18.20
CA THR A 141 4.67 4.45 18.25
C THR A 141 4.35 3.86 19.63
N GLN A 142 3.14 4.11 20.13
CA GLN A 142 2.66 3.65 21.44
C GLN A 142 1.83 2.36 21.32
N MET A 143 1.43 1.99 20.12
CA MET A 143 0.72 0.77 19.80
C MET A 143 1.68 -0.28 19.22
N PRO A 144 1.25 -1.56 19.12
CA PRO A 144 1.98 -2.59 18.39
C PRO A 144 2.30 -2.13 16.96
N ALA A 145 3.59 -2.18 16.58
CA ALA A 145 4.07 -1.71 15.30
C ALA A 145 4.89 -2.79 14.59
N VAL A 146 4.65 -2.95 13.29
CA VAL A 146 5.38 -3.84 12.38
C VAL A 146 5.81 -3.04 11.15
N LEU A 147 7.07 -3.21 10.73
CA LEU A 147 7.58 -2.73 9.46
C LEU A 147 7.86 -3.94 8.57
N VAL A 148 7.21 -4.01 7.43
CA VAL A 148 7.31 -5.13 6.48
C VAL A 148 8.21 -4.71 5.32
N GLU A 149 9.29 -5.43 5.12
CA GLU A 149 10.21 -5.31 3.98
C GLU A 149 9.79 -6.32 2.91
N VAL A 150 9.09 -5.85 1.88
CA VAL A 150 8.48 -6.69 0.85
C VAL A 150 9.46 -6.90 -0.30
N GLY A 151 10.44 -7.75 -0.09
CA GLY A 151 11.53 -8.02 -1.04
C GLY A 151 12.56 -6.90 -1.13
N PHE A 152 13.70 -7.20 -1.73
CA PHE A 152 14.77 -6.23 -1.97
C PHE A 152 14.56 -5.53 -3.30
N ILE A 153 14.51 -4.18 -3.29
CA ILE A 153 14.30 -3.39 -4.50
C ILE A 153 15.45 -3.56 -5.51
N ASN A 154 16.64 -3.90 -5.04
CA ASN A 154 17.80 -4.19 -5.86
C ASN A 154 18.09 -5.68 -6.05
N SER A 155 17.03 -6.49 -5.99
CA SER A 155 17.00 -7.90 -6.40
C SER A 155 16.05 -8.05 -7.59
N ASP A 156 16.57 -8.47 -8.73
CA ASP A 156 15.77 -8.71 -9.95
C ASP A 156 14.74 -9.82 -9.73
N VAL A 157 15.09 -10.83 -8.91
CA VAL A 157 14.16 -11.92 -8.53
C VAL A 157 12.98 -11.38 -7.73
N ASP A 158 13.25 -10.57 -6.69
CA ASP A 158 12.19 -9.99 -5.88
C ASP A 158 11.34 -9.00 -6.66
N ASN A 159 11.94 -8.23 -7.58
CA ASN A 159 11.20 -7.33 -8.44
C ASN A 159 10.29 -8.09 -9.41
N GLN A 160 10.75 -9.22 -9.94
CA GLN A 160 9.92 -10.07 -10.80
C GLN A 160 8.73 -10.66 -10.02
N ILE A 161 8.93 -11.12 -8.79
CA ILE A 161 7.84 -11.60 -7.93
C ILE A 161 6.88 -10.43 -7.64
N PHE A 162 7.40 -9.27 -7.25
CA PHE A 162 6.60 -8.09 -6.91
C PHE A 162 5.73 -7.63 -8.08
N ASP A 163 6.28 -7.58 -9.29
CA ASP A 163 5.57 -7.09 -10.47
C ASP A 163 4.54 -8.10 -10.99
N ASN A 164 4.86 -9.41 -10.94
CA ASN A 164 3.97 -10.45 -11.45
C ASN A 164 2.85 -10.82 -10.48
N ASN A 165 3.07 -10.65 -9.17
CA ASN A 165 2.17 -11.12 -8.12
C ASN A 165 1.73 -9.98 -7.18
N PHE A 166 1.64 -8.74 -7.67
CA PHE A 166 1.34 -7.57 -6.84
C PHE A 166 0.09 -7.74 -5.99
N ASN A 167 -0.99 -8.27 -6.59
CA ASN A 167 -2.26 -8.49 -5.91
C ASN A 167 -2.16 -9.59 -4.86
N ASP A 168 -1.49 -10.69 -5.19
CA ASP A 168 -1.27 -11.79 -4.25
C ASP A 168 -0.43 -11.35 -3.05
N ILE A 169 0.52 -10.44 -3.26
CA ILE A 169 1.30 -9.80 -2.19
C ILE A 169 0.40 -8.96 -1.28
N ALA A 170 -0.48 -8.14 -1.87
CA ALA A 170 -1.43 -7.34 -1.09
C ALA A 170 -2.39 -8.23 -0.29
N LEU A 171 -2.92 -9.29 -0.91
CA LEU A 171 -3.76 -10.31 -0.27
C LEU A 171 -3.02 -11.03 0.86
N ALA A 172 -1.78 -11.46 0.63
CA ALA A 172 -0.95 -12.16 1.61
C ALA A 172 -0.72 -11.30 2.86
N ILE A 173 -0.34 -10.03 2.70
CA ILE A 173 -0.16 -9.12 3.82
C ILE A 173 -1.49 -8.89 4.55
N THR A 174 -2.57 -8.69 3.81
CA THR A 174 -3.92 -8.54 4.38
C THR A 174 -4.32 -9.77 5.18
N GLN A 175 -4.12 -10.98 4.65
CA GLN A 175 -4.44 -12.22 5.34
C GLN A 175 -3.60 -12.38 6.61
N GLY A 176 -2.30 -12.12 6.57
CA GLY A 176 -1.44 -12.17 7.77
C GLY A 176 -1.88 -11.21 8.89
N ILE A 177 -2.41 -10.04 8.50
CA ILE A 177 -3.03 -9.10 9.45
C ILE A 177 -4.32 -9.69 10.03
N LEU A 178 -5.23 -10.19 9.19
CA LEU A 178 -6.52 -10.77 9.60
C LEU A 178 -6.34 -12.00 10.49
N ASP A 179 -5.42 -12.89 10.16
CA ASP A 179 -5.09 -14.09 10.96
C ASP A 179 -4.59 -13.72 12.37
N THR A 180 -3.89 -12.58 12.45
CA THR A 180 -3.42 -12.08 13.76
C THR A 180 -4.55 -11.55 14.61
N LEU A 181 -5.57 -10.98 13.98
CA LEU A 181 -6.72 -10.38 14.67
C LEU A 181 -7.84 -11.39 14.94
N ASP A 182 -7.63 -12.66 14.60
CA ASP A 182 -8.64 -13.73 14.65
C ASP A 182 -9.91 -13.37 13.83
N LEU A 183 -9.75 -12.54 12.79
CA LEU A 183 -10.81 -12.16 11.86
C LEU A 183 -10.68 -12.93 10.51
N GLY A 184 -9.75 -13.90 10.47
CA GLY A 184 -9.42 -14.66 9.28
C GLY A 184 -10.55 -15.60 8.87
N GLY A 185 -11.16 -15.33 7.72
CA GLY A 185 -11.77 -16.31 6.84
C GLY A 185 -10.91 -16.39 5.58
N GLU A 186 -11.00 -17.48 4.81
CA GLU A 186 -10.33 -17.53 3.51
C GLU A 186 -10.75 -16.31 2.68
N ILE A 187 -9.76 -15.58 2.15
CA ILE A 187 -10.03 -14.52 1.19
C ILE A 187 -10.37 -15.25 -0.10
N ASP A 188 -11.62 -15.08 -0.55
CA ASP A 188 -12.07 -15.66 -1.81
C ASP A 188 -11.35 -14.94 -2.96
N ASN A 189 -10.36 -15.61 -3.54
CA ASN A 189 -9.57 -15.07 -4.65
C ASN A 189 -10.41 -14.81 -5.92
N ASP A 190 -11.63 -15.36 -6.00
CA ASP A 190 -12.52 -15.14 -7.13
C ASP A 190 -13.22 -13.75 -7.10
N VAL A 191 -13.12 -13.01 -5.99
CA VAL A 191 -13.86 -11.75 -5.80
C VAL A 191 -13.03 -10.49 -6.08
N ILE A 192 -11.70 -10.59 -6.12
CA ILE A 192 -10.87 -9.39 -6.28
C ILE A 192 -9.86 -9.56 -7.42
N GLN A 193 -10.31 -9.25 -8.61
CA GLN A 193 -9.41 -8.69 -9.62
C GLN A 193 -9.46 -7.17 -9.43
N PRO A 194 -8.41 -6.54 -8.86
CA PRO A 194 -8.39 -5.10 -8.79
C PRO A 194 -8.37 -4.56 -10.21
N PHE A 195 -9.29 -3.66 -10.48
CA PHE A 195 -9.26 -2.91 -11.72
C PHE A 195 -8.38 -1.69 -11.51
N TYR A 196 -7.43 -1.50 -12.39
CA TYR A 196 -6.62 -0.30 -12.44
C TYR A 196 -7.31 0.76 -13.28
N SER A 197 -7.17 2.01 -12.90
CA SER A 197 -7.64 3.14 -13.70
C SER A 197 -6.59 4.25 -13.70
N VAL A 198 -6.68 5.18 -14.65
CA VAL A 198 -5.79 6.33 -14.69
C VAL A 198 -6.56 7.58 -14.30
N GLN A 199 -6.35 8.07 -13.09
CA GLN A 199 -6.94 9.32 -12.64
C GLN A 199 -6.20 10.50 -13.26
N THR A 200 -6.97 11.42 -13.88
CA THR A 200 -6.46 12.62 -14.54
C THR A 200 -6.77 13.89 -13.80
N GLY A 201 -7.66 13.83 -12.79
CA GLY A 201 -7.97 14.98 -11.97
C GLY A 201 -8.88 14.62 -10.80
N ALA A 202 -8.77 15.42 -9.73
CA ALA A 202 -9.65 15.38 -8.58
C ALA A 202 -10.07 16.82 -8.20
N PHE A 203 -11.36 17.08 -8.09
CA PHE A 203 -11.91 18.43 -7.94
C PHE A 203 -12.94 18.47 -6.82
N ARG A 204 -12.96 19.57 -6.05
CA ARG A 204 -14.07 19.85 -5.13
C ARG A 204 -15.31 20.40 -5.83
N ASN A 205 -15.14 20.91 -7.04
CA ASN A 205 -16.24 21.48 -7.83
C ASN A 205 -16.57 20.59 -9.02
N ARG A 206 -17.80 20.09 -9.06
CA ARG A 206 -18.31 19.19 -10.11
C ARG A 206 -18.19 19.79 -11.52
N THR A 207 -18.34 21.12 -11.66
CA THR A 207 -18.26 21.78 -12.96
C THR A 207 -16.88 21.63 -13.60
N TYR A 208 -15.80 21.72 -12.80
CA TYR A 208 -14.44 21.53 -13.30
C TYR A 208 -14.17 20.06 -13.66
N ALA A 209 -14.68 19.14 -12.86
CA ALA A 209 -14.59 17.71 -13.17
C ALA A 209 -15.34 17.36 -14.47
N ASN A 210 -16.56 17.87 -14.65
CA ASN A 210 -17.35 17.67 -15.87
C ASN A 210 -16.68 18.27 -17.11
N ARG A 211 -15.99 19.40 -16.96
CA ARG A 211 -15.23 20.00 -18.06
C ARG A 211 -14.09 19.08 -18.52
N LEU A 212 -13.27 18.59 -17.57
CA LEU A 212 -12.19 17.65 -17.89
C LEU A 212 -12.74 16.35 -18.47
N LEU A 213 -13.84 15.83 -17.92
CA LEU A 213 -14.54 14.63 -18.42
C LEU A 213 -14.96 14.81 -19.88
N GLY A 214 -15.57 15.95 -20.21
CA GLY A 214 -15.99 16.27 -21.58
C GLY A 214 -14.82 16.42 -22.53
N GLU A 215 -13.73 17.03 -22.09
CA GLU A 215 -12.50 17.19 -22.87
C GLU A 215 -11.86 15.84 -23.20
N LEU A 216 -11.71 14.96 -22.21
CA LEU A 216 -11.17 13.60 -22.40
C LEU A 216 -12.03 12.78 -23.36
N ARG A 217 -13.36 12.82 -23.18
CA ARG A 217 -14.29 12.09 -24.05
C ARG A 217 -14.28 12.57 -25.49
N SER A 218 -14.07 13.87 -25.70
CA SER A 218 -13.96 14.45 -27.04
C SER A 218 -12.68 14.00 -27.78
N GLN A 219 -11.69 13.46 -27.06
CA GLN A 219 -10.45 12.90 -27.58
C GLN A 219 -10.44 11.36 -27.55
N ASP A 220 -11.61 10.74 -27.47
CA ASP A 220 -11.81 9.28 -27.46
C ASP A 220 -11.11 8.56 -26.29
N PHE A 221 -10.95 9.23 -25.13
CA PHE A 221 -10.57 8.57 -23.91
C PHE A 221 -11.81 8.05 -23.15
N PRO A 222 -11.79 6.79 -22.67
CA PRO A 222 -12.90 6.21 -21.90
C PRO A 222 -12.93 6.78 -20.47
N ALA A 223 -13.29 8.05 -20.34
CA ALA A 223 -13.27 8.77 -19.08
C ALA A 223 -14.60 8.66 -18.34
N GLU A 224 -14.53 8.51 -17.00
CA GLU A 224 -15.66 8.44 -16.08
C GLU A 224 -15.47 9.41 -14.91
N LEU A 225 -16.60 9.81 -14.30
CA LEU A 225 -16.63 10.65 -13.12
C LEU A 225 -17.00 9.79 -11.91
N LEU A 226 -16.11 9.73 -10.94
CA LEU A 226 -16.33 9.08 -9.64
C LEU A 226 -16.55 10.14 -8.57
N GLU A 227 -17.62 9.97 -7.76
CA GLU A 227 -17.97 10.87 -6.66
C GLU A 227 -17.72 10.18 -5.32
N GLY A 228 -16.96 10.80 -4.43
CA GLY A 228 -16.71 10.27 -3.09
C GLY A 228 -15.81 11.18 -2.27
N ASN A 229 -16.01 11.20 -0.95
CA ASN A 229 -15.20 11.95 0.01
C ASN A 229 -15.02 13.43 -0.36
N ASP A 230 -16.12 14.12 -0.71
CA ASP A 230 -16.15 15.54 -1.12
C ASP A 230 -15.29 15.89 -2.35
N LEU A 231 -14.93 14.88 -3.14
CA LEU A 231 -14.17 15.04 -4.37
C LEU A 231 -14.87 14.39 -5.56
N TYR A 232 -14.73 15.04 -6.71
CA TYR A 232 -15.09 14.55 -8.03
C TYR A 232 -13.80 14.12 -8.75
N ARG A 233 -13.60 12.80 -8.92
CA ARG A 233 -12.42 12.26 -9.59
C ARG A 233 -12.77 11.92 -11.02
N VAL A 234 -11.87 12.27 -11.94
CA VAL A 234 -12.00 11.91 -13.36
C VAL A 234 -10.98 10.80 -13.65
N ASN A 235 -11.49 9.60 -13.87
CA ASN A 235 -10.72 8.41 -14.14
C ASN A 235 -10.86 8.01 -15.61
N VAL A 236 -9.86 7.35 -16.17
CA VAL A 236 -9.81 6.92 -17.57
C VAL A 236 -9.52 5.43 -17.65
N GLY A 237 -10.50 4.69 -18.15
CA GLY A 237 -10.45 3.24 -18.32
C GLY A 237 -10.58 2.47 -17.01
N SER A 238 -10.86 1.19 -17.16
CA SER A 238 -10.84 0.18 -16.11
C SER A 238 -10.07 -1.01 -16.69
N PHE A 239 -8.94 -1.37 -16.08
CA PHE A 239 -7.98 -2.32 -16.62
C PHE A 239 -7.74 -3.46 -15.65
N GLU A 240 -7.69 -4.68 -16.13
CA GLU A 240 -7.44 -5.87 -15.32
C GLU A 240 -5.96 -5.98 -14.92
N THR A 241 -5.07 -5.32 -15.65
CA THR A 241 -3.63 -5.38 -15.41
C THR A 241 -3.01 -3.99 -15.28
N LEU A 242 -1.96 -3.90 -14.46
CA LEU A 242 -1.16 -2.69 -14.33
C LEU A 242 -0.53 -2.25 -15.66
N ASP A 243 -0.11 -3.20 -16.50
CA ASP A 243 0.51 -2.89 -17.80
C ASP A 243 -0.45 -2.18 -18.74
N GLU A 244 -1.73 -2.56 -18.74
CA GLU A 244 -2.77 -1.87 -19.52
C GLU A 244 -3.01 -0.45 -19.00
N ALA A 245 -3.06 -0.27 -17.68
CA ALA A 245 -3.17 1.05 -17.05
C ALA A 245 -1.95 1.93 -17.38
N VAL A 246 -0.73 1.39 -17.32
CA VAL A 246 0.51 2.07 -17.72
C VAL A 246 0.49 2.46 -19.20
N ALA A 247 -0.02 1.58 -20.07
CA ALA A 247 -0.16 1.90 -21.48
C ALA A 247 -1.12 3.09 -21.71
N MET A 248 -2.25 3.12 -20.98
CA MET A 248 -3.20 4.22 -21.02
C MET A 248 -2.60 5.50 -20.42
N GLU A 249 -1.90 5.39 -19.31
CA GLU A 249 -1.20 6.52 -18.68
C GLU A 249 -0.22 7.20 -19.66
N ARG A 250 0.57 6.41 -20.39
CA ARG A 250 1.49 6.91 -21.43
C ARG A 250 0.76 7.61 -22.56
N ARG A 251 -0.44 7.15 -22.94
CA ARG A 251 -1.28 7.80 -23.95
C ARG A 251 -1.75 9.16 -23.46
N LEU A 252 -2.26 9.23 -22.22
CA LEU A 252 -2.75 10.46 -21.59
C LEU A 252 -1.61 11.48 -21.39
N LYS A 253 -0.44 11.05 -20.93
CA LYS A 253 0.75 11.93 -20.80
C LYS A 253 1.18 12.52 -22.13
N ARG A 254 1.13 11.74 -23.21
CA ARG A 254 1.41 12.24 -24.58
C ARG A 254 0.37 13.25 -25.08
N ALA A 255 -0.87 13.13 -24.63
CA ALA A 255 -1.94 14.08 -24.89
C ALA A 255 -1.89 15.34 -23.97
N GLY A 256 -0.91 15.41 -23.07
CA GLY A 256 -0.67 16.57 -22.20
C GLY A 256 -1.38 16.52 -20.84
N TYR A 257 -1.99 15.39 -20.48
CA TYR A 257 -2.67 15.25 -19.18
C TYR A 257 -1.70 14.84 -18.06
N GLN A 258 -1.95 15.36 -16.86
CA GLN A 258 -1.35 14.83 -15.65
C GLN A 258 -2.11 13.58 -15.23
N THR A 259 -1.41 12.58 -14.73
CA THR A 259 -1.98 11.26 -14.48
C THR A 259 -1.40 10.63 -13.21
N VAL A 260 -2.23 9.84 -12.57
CA VAL A 260 -1.83 8.88 -11.54
C VAL A 260 -2.62 7.58 -11.77
N ILE A 261 -1.95 6.43 -11.69
CA ILE A 261 -2.64 5.14 -11.74
C ILE A 261 -3.25 4.91 -10.34
N VAL A 262 -4.51 4.53 -10.32
CA VAL A 262 -5.28 4.21 -9.12
C VAL A 262 -5.88 2.83 -9.26
N ILE A 263 -6.13 2.16 -8.15
CA ILE A 263 -6.93 0.94 -8.07
C ILE A 263 -8.37 1.36 -7.83
N LEU A 264 -9.33 0.70 -8.54
CA LEU A 264 -10.77 0.96 -8.45
C LEU A 264 -11.43 0.03 -7.45
#